data_4aabe9572d7b8d7e50c578b584c92b76
#
_entry.id   4aabe9572d7b8d7e50c578b584c92b76
#
_cell.length_a   1.000
_cell.length_b   1.000
_cell.length_c   1.000
_cell.angle_alpha   90.00
_cell.angle_beta   90.00
_cell.angle_gamma   90.00
#
_symmetry.space_group_name_H-M   'P 1'
#
loop_
_entity.id
_entity.type
_entity.pdbx_description
1 polymer ?
#
loop_
_entity_poly.entity_id
_entity_poly.type
_entity_poly.pdbx_seq_one_letter_code
_entity_poly.pdbx_strand_id
1 'polypeptide(L)'
;MLSRALGYEMDYAHPSEIMDEIARLTPTFSGVSYAKLDALGSIQWPCNELAPEGTPTMHIDAFVRGKGKFVITQFIASPEKVTQRYPLILTTGRILSQY
;
A
#
# COMPACT_ATOMS: atom_id res chain seq x y z
N MET A 1 8.33 -21.57 10.58
CA MET A 1 8.98 -22.73 9.95
C MET A 1 9.94 -22.33 8.82
N LEU A 2 9.50 -21.66 7.75
CA LEU A 2 10.36 -21.26 6.62
C LEU A 2 11.46 -20.28 7.05
N SER A 3 11.13 -19.26 7.82
CA SER A 3 12.08 -18.25 8.32
C SER A 3 13.26 -18.89 9.09
N ARG A 4 12.96 -19.82 9.98
CA ARG A 4 13.99 -20.55 10.73
C ARG A 4 14.90 -21.39 9.80
N ALA A 5 14.33 -22.01 8.77
CA ALA A 5 15.10 -22.75 7.77
C ALA A 5 16.03 -21.83 6.95
N LEU A 6 15.67 -20.55 6.83
CA LEU A 6 16.48 -19.50 6.19
C LEU A 6 17.43 -18.80 7.16
N GLY A 7 17.50 -19.23 8.42
CA GLY A 7 18.39 -18.66 9.42
C GLY A 7 17.90 -17.37 10.06
N TYR A 8 16.60 -17.03 9.90
CA TYR A 8 15.99 -15.86 10.50
C TYR A 8 14.79 -16.24 11.37
N GLU A 9 14.87 -15.97 12.66
CA GLU A 9 13.77 -16.23 13.58
C GLU A 9 12.70 -15.12 13.50
N MET A 10 11.50 -15.51 13.11
CA MET A 10 10.28 -14.69 13.17
C MET A 10 9.37 -15.31 14.23
N ASP A 11 9.57 -14.94 15.48
CA ASP A 11 8.84 -15.47 16.63
C ASP A 11 8.18 -14.29 17.36
N TYR A 12 6.94 -13.98 16.95
CA TYR A 12 6.19 -12.85 17.46
C TYR A 12 5.02 -13.32 18.31
N ALA A 13 4.91 -12.77 19.50
CA ALA A 13 3.80 -13.04 20.41
C ALA A 13 2.56 -12.18 20.06
N HIS A 14 2.78 -11.01 19.46
CA HIS A 14 1.71 -10.07 19.13
C HIS A 14 1.95 -9.36 17.79
N PRO A 15 0.91 -9.00 17.03
CA PRO A 15 1.06 -8.27 15.75
C PRO A 15 1.82 -6.94 15.85
N SER A 16 1.82 -6.27 17.00
CA SER A 16 2.59 -5.06 17.20
C SER A 16 4.09 -5.27 17.00
N GLU A 17 4.63 -6.42 17.42
CA GLU A 17 6.05 -6.76 17.25
C GLU A 17 6.43 -6.89 15.77
N ILE A 18 5.50 -7.39 14.94
CA ILE A 18 5.66 -7.44 13.48
C ILE A 18 5.68 -6.01 12.93
N MET A 19 4.77 -5.13 13.38
CA MET A 19 4.74 -3.74 12.94
C MET A 19 6.00 -2.99 13.36
N ASP A 20 6.51 -3.24 14.56
CA ASP A 20 7.76 -2.64 15.05
C ASP A 20 8.95 -3.06 14.19
N GLU A 21 8.98 -4.32 13.76
CA GLU A 21 10.01 -4.77 12.81
C GLU A 21 9.86 -4.14 11.43
N ILE A 22 8.65 -4.04 10.90
CA ILE A 22 8.36 -3.33 9.64
C ILE A 22 8.83 -1.87 9.74
N ALA A 23 8.49 -1.19 10.82
CA ALA A 23 8.88 0.21 11.07
C ALA A 23 10.41 0.37 11.12
N ARG A 24 11.11 -0.57 11.73
CA ARG A 24 12.58 -0.57 11.80
C ARG A 24 13.24 -0.80 10.44
N LEU A 25 12.67 -1.66 9.60
CA LEU A 25 13.23 -2.06 8.31
C LEU A 25 12.80 -1.18 7.15
N THR A 26 11.71 -0.42 7.30
CA THR A 26 11.10 0.34 6.20
C THR A 26 11.00 1.82 6.57
N PRO A 27 11.89 2.67 6.04
CA PRO A 27 11.96 4.09 6.42
C PRO A 27 10.63 4.85 6.29
N THR A 28 9.78 4.47 5.34
CA THR A 28 8.47 5.11 5.15
C THR A 28 7.40 4.68 6.16
N PHE A 29 7.68 3.68 6.98
CA PHE A 29 6.85 3.21 8.08
C PHE A 29 7.46 3.48 9.47
N SER A 30 8.63 4.11 9.54
CA SER A 30 9.38 4.28 10.80
C SER A 30 8.64 5.04 11.89
N GLY A 31 7.64 5.83 11.52
CA GLY A 31 6.78 6.56 12.46
C GLY A 31 5.51 5.82 12.89
N VAL A 32 5.26 4.61 12.37
CA VAL A 32 4.04 3.84 12.68
C VAL A 32 4.28 2.92 13.87
N SER A 33 3.35 2.92 14.82
CA SER A 33 3.30 1.95 15.93
C SER A 33 1.86 1.64 16.29
N TYR A 34 1.63 0.51 16.94
CA TYR A 34 0.30 0.16 17.44
C TYR A 34 -0.24 1.18 18.45
N ALA A 35 0.63 1.69 19.34
CA ALA A 35 0.24 2.73 20.28
C ALA A 35 -0.27 4.00 19.57
N LYS A 36 0.38 4.39 18.46
CA LYS A 36 -0.06 5.52 17.65
C LYS A 36 -1.34 5.22 16.88
N LEU A 37 -1.49 4.01 16.34
CA LEU A 37 -2.72 3.56 15.67
C LEU A 37 -3.90 3.53 16.64
N ASP A 38 -3.71 3.07 17.87
CA ASP A 38 -4.74 3.06 18.91
C ASP A 38 -5.17 4.48 19.29
N ALA A 39 -4.23 5.42 19.34
CA ALA A 39 -4.51 6.82 19.67
C ALA A 39 -5.20 7.58 18.53
N LEU A 40 -4.83 7.35 17.27
CA LEU A 40 -5.28 8.11 16.11
C LEU A 40 -6.35 7.40 15.27
N GLY A 41 -6.55 6.10 15.50
CA GLY A 41 -7.45 5.25 14.71
C GLY A 41 -6.89 4.85 13.35
N SER A 42 -6.17 5.73 12.67
CA SER A 42 -5.50 5.44 11.40
C SER A 42 -4.32 6.39 11.17
N ILE A 43 -3.36 5.96 10.36
CA ILE A 43 -2.22 6.77 9.96
C ILE A 43 -2.04 6.60 8.45
N GLN A 44 -1.98 7.73 7.72
CA GLN A 44 -1.77 7.71 6.29
C GLN A 44 -0.27 7.63 5.96
N TRP A 45 0.07 6.70 5.11
CA TRP A 45 1.43 6.48 4.62
C TRP A 45 1.88 7.60 3.66
N PRO A 46 3.17 7.98 3.62
CA PRO A 46 4.24 7.59 4.53
C PRO A 46 4.12 8.27 5.90
N CYS A 47 4.65 7.59 6.93
CA CYS A 47 4.76 8.11 8.28
C CYS A 47 6.18 7.86 8.79
N ASN A 48 6.94 8.93 9.03
CA ASN A 48 8.34 8.90 9.41
C ASN A 48 8.73 10.22 10.10
N GLU A 49 10.02 10.49 10.26
CA GLU A 49 10.51 11.73 10.90
C GLU A 49 10.05 13.01 10.18
N LEU A 50 9.91 12.97 8.84
CA LEU A 50 9.47 14.11 8.03
C LEU A 50 7.96 14.33 8.11
N ALA A 51 7.20 13.30 8.40
CA ALA A 51 5.75 13.32 8.53
C ALA A 51 5.32 12.46 9.73
N PRO A 52 5.57 12.89 10.96
CA PRO A 52 5.36 12.07 12.15
C PRO A 52 3.88 11.74 12.40
N GLU A 53 2.96 12.55 11.94
CA GLU A 53 1.51 12.30 12.02
C GLU A 53 0.93 11.60 10.78
N GLY A 54 1.81 11.17 9.86
CA GLY A 54 1.43 10.63 8.56
C GLY A 54 1.30 11.69 7.48
N THR A 55 0.99 11.25 6.27
CA THR A 55 0.93 12.09 5.05
C THR A 55 -0.48 12.10 4.47
N PRO A 56 -1.36 13.03 4.88
CA PRO A 56 -2.75 13.10 4.42
C PRO A 56 -2.89 13.24 2.91
N THR A 57 -1.99 13.99 2.29
CA THR A 57 -1.95 14.17 0.84
C THR A 57 -0.53 13.97 0.33
N MET A 58 -0.38 13.02 -0.57
CA MET A 58 0.93 12.72 -1.16
C MET A 58 1.27 13.68 -2.31
N HIS A 59 2.57 13.88 -2.53
CA HIS A 59 3.09 14.61 -3.70
C HIS A 59 2.59 16.06 -3.84
N ILE A 60 2.40 16.79 -2.73
CA ILE A 60 1.95 18.18 -2.76
C ILE A 60 2.96 19.07 -3.50
N ASP A 61 4.24 18.94 -3.20
CA ASP A 61 5.28 19.80 -3.75
C ASP A 61 6.05 19.13 -4.89
N ALA A 62 6.34 17.84 -4.77
CA ALA A 62 7.11 17.09 -5.76
C ALA A 62 6.88 15.58 -5.66
N PHE A 63 7.14 14.87 -6.74
CA PHE A 63 7.26 13.42 -6.69
C PHE A 63 8.63 13.00 -6.12
N VAL A 64 8.68 11.88 -5.43
CA VAL A 64 9.94 11.34 -4.86
C VAL A 64 11.03 11.16 -5.92
N ARG A 65 10.65 10.85 -7.16
CA ARG A 65 11.55 10.69 -8.32
C ARG A 65 11.71 11.95 -9.15
N GLY A 66 11.33 13.12 -8.65
CA GLY A 66 11.34 14.37 -9.39
C GLY A 66 10.04 14.62 -10.15
N LYS A 67 10.11 15.08 -11.40
CA LYS A 67 8.92 15.40 -12.19
C LYS A 67 8.16 14.12 -12.62
N GLY A 68 6.84 14.20 -12.67
CA GLY A 68 6.00 13.17 -13.27
C GLY A 68 6.35 12.97 -14.77
N LYS A 69 6.26 11.74 -15.23
CA LYS A 69 6.52 11.39 -16.64
C LYS A 69 5.22 10.91 -17.28
N PHE A 70 4.82 11.61 -18.34
CA PHE A 70 3.76 11.12 -19.21
C PHE A 70 4.32 10.04 -20.14
N VAL A 71 3.65 8.91 -20.19
CA VAL A 71 4.00 7.82 -21.09
C VAL A 71 2.89 7.71 -22.14
N ILE A 72 3.26 7.81 -23.41
CA ILE A 72 2.33 7.63 -24.52
C ILE A 72 2.04 6.13 -24.62
N THR A 73 0.76 5.77 -24.47
CA THR A 73 0.28 4.41 -24.66
C THR A 73 -0.76 4.38 -25.75
N GLN A 74 -0.75 3.33 -26.56
CA GLN A 74 -1.79 3.11 -27.55
C GLN A 74 -2.99 2.44 -26.89
N PHE A 75 -4.19 2.79 -27.34
CA PHE A 75 -5.39 2.11 -26.91
C PHE A 75 -5.38 0.67 -27.42
N ILE A 76 -5.48 -0.27 -26.49
CA ILE A 76 -5.64 -1.69 -26.79
C ILE A 76 -7.06 -2.07 -26.38
N ALA A 77 -7.88 -2.43 -27.37
CA ALA A 77 -9.25 -2.86 -27.09
C ALA A 77 -9.26 -4.19 -26.29
N SER A 78 -10.23 -4.31 -25.38
CA SER A 78 -10.44 -5.57 -24.67
C SER A 78 -10.72 -6.71 -25.68
N PRO A 79 -10.13 -7.89 -25.49
CA PRO A 79 -10.50 -9.08 -26.25
C PRO A 79 -11.94 -9.54 -25.96
N GLU A 80 -12.46 -9.22 -24.78
CA GLU A 80 -13.84 -9.51 -24.41
C GLU A 80 -14.81 -8.57 -25.15
N LYS A 81 -15.66 -9.16 -25.97
CA LYS A 81 -16.67 -8.43 -26.73
C LYS A 81 -18.03 -9.09 -26.57
N VAL A 82 -19.08 -8.29 -26.66
CA VAL A 82 -20.43 -8.80 -26.73
C VAL A 82 -20.63 -9.63 -28.01
N THR A 83 -21.38 -10.69 -27.89
CA THR A 83 -21.78 -11.55 -29.00
C THR A 83 -23.29 -11.72 -28.97
N GLN A 84 -23.88 -12.23 -30.05
CA GLN A 84 -25.33 -12.51 -30.08
C GLN A 84 -25.75 -13.50 -28.96
N ARG A 85 -24.89 -14.45 -28.61
CA ARG A 85 -25.13 -15.40 -27.51
C ARG A 85 -24.89 -14.78 -26.12
N TYR A 86 -23.96 -13.83 -26.01
CA TYR A 86 -23.62 -13.14 -24.78
C TYR A 86 -23.65 -11.63 -25.00
N PRO A 87 -24.86 -11.02 -24.94
CA PRO A 87 -25.05 -9.63 -25.33
C PRO A 87 -24.65 -8.61 -24.24
N LEU A 88 -24.22 -9.09 -23.06
CA LEU A 88 -23.87 -8.24 -21.93
C LEU A 88 -22.40 -8.44 -21.54
N ILE A 89 -21.75 -7.38 -21.11
CA ILE A 89 -20.43 -7.42 -20.49
C ILE A 89 -20.61 -7.22 -18.98
N LEU A 90 -20.13 -8.17 -18.20
CA LEU A 90 -20.03 -8.01 -16.75
C LEU A 90 -18.87 -7.08 -16.43
N THR A 91 -19.14 -5.95 -15.80
CA THR A 91 -18.12 -5.09 -15.23
C THR A 91 -18.11 -5.22 -13.71
N THR A 92 -16.93 -5.35 -13.14
CA THR A 92 -16.73 -5.34 -11.69
C THR A 92 -15.93 -4.13 -11.31
N GLY A 93 -16.22 -3.57 -10.15
CA GLY A 93 -15.49 -2.45 -9.57
C GLY A 93 -14.99 -2.79 -8.18
N ARG A 94 -14.10 -1.95 -7.67
CA ARG A 94 -13.63 -2.03 -6.29
C ARG A 94 -14.20 -0.89 -5.47
N ILE A 95 -14.55 -1.19 -4.24
CA ILE A 95 -14.88 -0.19 -3.24
C ILE A 95 -13.59 0.14 -2.51
N LEU A 96 -13.26 1.42 -2.37
CA LEU A 96 -12.00 1.89 -1.75
C LEU A 96 -11.73 1.30 -0.36
N SER A 97 -12.79 1.02 0.39
CA SER A 97 -12.68 0.40 1.73
C SER A 97 -12.47 -1.11 1.73
N GLN A 98 -12.47 -1.74 0.56
CA GLN A 98 -12.39 -3.20 0.39
C GLN A 98 -11.42 -3.61 -0.72
N TYR A 99 -10.29 -2.97 -0.76
CA TYR A 99 -9.23 -3.30 -1.70
C TYR A 99 -8.55 -4.60 -1.34
#